data_147f7411e3f56e156d3b84c7a8401122
#
_entry.id   147f7411e3f56e156d3b84c7a8401122
#
_cell.length_a   1.000
_cell.length_b   1.000
_cell.length_c   1.000
_cell.angle_alpha   90.00
_cell.angle_beta   90.00
_cell.angle_gamma   90.00
#
_symmetry.space_group_name_H-M   'P 1'
#
loop_
_entity.id
_entity.type
_entity.pdbx_description
1 polymer ?
#
loop_
_entity_poly.entity_id
_entity_poly.type
_entity_poly.pdbx_seq_one_letter_code
_entity_poly.pdbx_strand_id
1 'polypeptide(L)'
;MLREAIVATEDERYYHHQGIDVIGVLRAVPYDVGHLSFAQGASTISEQVAKLLYLGGNDHSPWRKLKAAMIALRLEDHYSKAQILSAYLNSTYFGEGAYGAAAASETYFGIVPKRLTLAEASLLAGLIQAPSAYDPIVAPRAARARQAQVLRSMVRNDYITANDARRALAQPLLLRRGRVLAGGRG
;
A
#
# COMPACT_ATOMS: atom_id res chain seq x y z
N MET A 1 11.67 -5.70 -0.41
CA MET A 1 10.37 -6.37 -0.71
C MET A 1 9.16 -5.53 -0.29
N LEU A 2 8.86 -5.30 1.03
CA LEU A 2 7.65 -4.57 1.43
C LEU A 2 7.61 -3.12 0.92
N ARG A 3 8.72 -2.39 0.96
CA ARG A 3 8.82 -1.02 0.42
C ARG A 3 8.46 -0.96 -1.06
N GLU A 4 9.02 -1.86 -1.85
CA GLU A 4 8.79 -1.97 -3.30
C GLU A 4 7.33 -2.35 -3.60
N ALA A 5 6.76 -3.29 -2.85
CA ALA A 5 5.36 -3.67 -2.98
C ALA A 5 4.41 -2.49 -2.72
N ILE A 6 4.70 -1.70 -1.68
CA ILE A 6 3.91 -0.51 -1.35
C ILE A 6 4.08 0.58 -2.41
N VAL A 7 5.31 0.91 -2.81
CA VAL A 7 5.55 1.92 -3.86
C VAL A 7 4.86 1.51 -5.17
N ALA A 8 5.03 0.26 -5.61
CA ALA A 8 4.41 -0.23 -6.84
C ALA A 8 2.87 -0.17 -6.82
N THR A 9 2.26 -0.15 -5.64
CA THR A 9 0.81 -0.26 -5.48
C THR A 9 0.14 1.06 -5.14
N GLU A 10 0.75 1.83 -4.25
CA GLU A 10 0.20 3.07 -3.72
C GLU A 10 0.64 4.30 -4.51
N ASP A 11 1.88 4.26 -5.07
CA ASP A 11 2.48 5.41 -5.72
C ASP A 11 3.60 4.96 -6.68
N GLU A 12 3.21 4.42 -7.84
CA GLU A 12 4.18 3.81 -8.79
C GLU A 12 5.26 4.79 -9.27
N ARG A 13 4.98 6.10 -9.21
CA ARG A 13 5.89 7.17 -9.62
C ARG A 13 6.55 7.88 -8.44
N TYR A 14 6.51 7.31 -7.25
CA TYR A 14 6.99 7.91 -6.01
C TYR A 14 8.35 8.62 -6.13
N TYR A 15 9.29 8.02 -6.82
CA TYR A 15 10.64 8.57 -6.99
C TYR A 15 10.76 9.60 -8.12
N HIS A 16 9.67 9.88 -8.85
CA HIS A 16 9.66 10.74 -10.05
C HIS A 16 8.81 12.02 -9.92
N HIS A 17 8.23 12.27 -8.76
CA HIS A 17 7.48 13.49 -8.47
C HIS A 17 7.93 14.10 -7.13
N GLN A 18 7.50 15.34 -6.87
CA GLN A 18 7.75 16.06 -5.61
C GLN A 18 6.42 16.32 -4.90
N GLY A 19 6.08 15.49 -3.93
CA GLY A 19 4.89 15.60 -3.10
C GLY A 19 3.58 15.24 -3.79
N ILE A 20 3.37 15.69 -5.02
CA ILE A 20 2.15 15.49 -5.81
C ILE A 20 2.51 14.85 -7.15
N ASP A 21 1.81 13.81 -7.56
CA ASP A 21 1.93 13.24 -8.91
C ASP A 21 0.89 13.84 -9.86
N VAL A 22 1.23 14.98 -10.47
CA VAL A 22 0.35 15.67 -11.45
C VAL A 22 0.03 14.77 -12.65
N ILE A 23 0.99 13.95 -13.11
CA ILE A 23 0.78 13.05 -14.25
C ILE A 23 -0.16 11.91 -13.85
N GLY A 24 -0.02 11.36 -12.64
CA GLY A 24 -0.93 10.36 -12.09
C GLY A 24 -2.36 10.89 -11.98
N VAL A 25 -2.51 12.11 -11.48
CA VAL A 25 -3.82 12.79 -11.42
C VAL A 25 -4.43 12.95 -12.82
N LEU A 26 -3.65 13.44 -13.79
CA LEU A 26 -4.13 13.63 -15.17
C LEU A 26 -4.52 12.30 -15.85
N ARG A 27 -3.86 11.20 -15.53
CA ARG A 27 -4.22 9.87 -16.04
C ARG A 27 -5.52 9.32 -15.42
N ALA A 28 -5.81 9.69 -14.17
CA ALA A 28 -7.01 9.25 -13.46
C ALA A 28 -8.29 9.98 -13.92
N VAL A 29 -8.17 11.22 -14.38
CA VAL A 29 -9.31 12.06 -14.81
C VAL A 29 -10.23 11.41 -15.87
N PRO A 30 -9.75 10.73 -16.94
CA PRO A 30 -10.64 10.11 -17.92
C PRO A 30 -11.45 8.93 -17.37
N TYR A 31 -10.97 8.27 -16.33
CA TYR A 31 -11.65 7.11 -15.72
C TYR A 31 -12.78 7.53 -14.78
N ASP A 32 -12.67 8.71 -14.18
CA ASP A 32 -13.58 9.19 -13.13
C ASP A 32 -14.79 9.96 -13.65
N VAL A 33 -14.76 10.46 -14.88
CA VAL A 33 -15.89 11.21 -15.48
C VAL A 33 -17.14 10.34 -15.66
N GLY A 34 -16.99 8.99 -15.68
CA GLY A 34 -18.11 8.06 -15.77
C GLY A 34 -18.65 7.52 -14.45
N HIS A 35 -17.94 7.71 -13.32
CA HIS A 35 -18.28 6.99 -12.08
C HIS A 35 -18.35 7.83 -10.80
N LEU A 36 -18.30 9.18 -10.85
CA LEU A 36 -18.43 10.08 -9.68
C LEU A 36 -17.64 9.64 -8.42
N SER A 37 -16.69 8.73 -8.55
CA SER A 37 -15.77 8.32 -7.49
C SER A 37 -14.47 9.08 -7.67
N PHE A 38 -14.24 10.09 -6.85
CA PHE A 38 -12.93 10.76 -6.77
C PHE A 38 -11.86 9.69 -6.61
N ALA A 39 -10.95 9.60 -7.60
CA ALA A 39 -9.98 8.54 -7.81
C ALA A 39 -9.36 8.01 -6.52
N GLN A 40 -9.82 6.85 -6.08
CA GLN A 40 -9.07 6.00 -5.17
C GLN A 40 -7.81 5.53 -5.92
N GLY A 41 -6.64 6.05 -5.54
CA GLY A 41 -5.35 5.72 -6.18
C GLY A 41 -4.57 6.93 -6.71
N ALA A 42 -5.12 8.15 -6.67
CA ALA A 42 -4.43 9.37 -7.09
C ALA A 42 -3.69 10.12 -5.97
N SER A 43 -3.70 9.61 -4.73
CA SER A 43 -2.95 10.24 -3.62
C SER A 43 -1.56 9.65 -3.53
N THR A 44 -0.54 10.51 -3.47
CA THR A 44 0.86 10.09 -3.28
C THR A 44 1.11 9.56 -1.86
N ILE A 45 2.20 8.83 -1.66
CA ILE A 45 2.67 8.41 -0.33
C ILE A 45 2.90 9.64 0.56
N SER A 46 3.45 10.73 0.03
CA SER A 46 3.69 11.97 0.77
C SER A 46 2.38 12.62 1.22
N GLU A 47 1.33 12.64 0.39
CA GLU A 47 -0.01 13.09 0.80
C GLU A 47 -0.65 12.17 1.85
N GLN A 48 -0.42 10.86 1.77
CA GLN A 48 -0.90 9.92 2.77
C GLN A 48 -0.20 10.14 4.11
N VAL A 49 1.12 10.37 4.15
CA VAL A 49 1.86 10.75 5.36
C VAL A 49 1.32 12.06 5.94
N ALA A 50 1.06 13.07 5.08
CA ALA A 50 0.47 14.33 5.52
C ALA A 50 -0.89 14.12 6.22
N LYS A 51 -1.74 13.24 5.69
CA LYS A 51 -3.04 12.89 6.29
C LYS A 51 -2.89 12.14 7.61
N LEU A 52 -1.96 11.17 7.67
CA LEU A 52 -1.75 10.32 8.84
C LEU A 52 -1.19 11.09 10.03
N LEU A 53 -0.20 11.95 9.80
CA LEU A 53 0.56 12.58 10.88
C LEU A 53 0.09 13.98 11.25
N TYR A 54 -0.53 14.73 10.33
CA TYR A 54 -0.82 16.15 10.53
C TYR A 54 -2.30 16.52 10.47
N LEU A 55 -3.12 15.76 9.74
CA LEU A 55 -4.50 16.17 9.48
C LEU A 55 -5.56 15.40 10.24
N GLY A 56 -5.25 14.34 10.98
CA GLY A 56 -6.18 13.55 11.80
C GLY A 56 -7.64 13.47 11.28
N GLY A 57 -8.46 12.61 11.87
CA GLY A 57 -9.91 12.55 11.56
C GLY A 57 -10.30 12.02 10.17
N ASN A 58 -11.61 11.85 9.95
CA ASN A 58 -12.20 11.26 8.73
C ASN A 58 -12.87 12.28 7.81
N ASP A 59 -12.45 13.54 7.85
CA ASP A 59 -12.97 14.56 6.92
C ASP A 59 -12.49 14.26 5.49
N HIS A 60 -13.42 14.08 4.56
CA HIS A 60 -13.19 13.85 3.13
C HIS A 60 -13.34 15.12 2.29
N SER A 61 -13.31 16.31 2.91
CA SER A 61 -13.50 17.58 2.20
C SER A 61 -12.38 17.85 1.19
N PRO A 62 -12.70 18.54 0.09
CA PRO A 62 -11.69 19.03 -0.87
C PRO A 62 -10.61 19.89 -0.19
N TRP A 63 -10.99 20.61 0.86
CA TRP A 63 -10.10 21.44 1.66
C TRP A 63 -9.02 20.61 2.39
N ARG A 64 -9.41 19.43 2.91
CA ARG A 64 -8.45 18.50 3.53
C ARG A 64 -7.48 17.93 2.49
N LYS A 65 -7.97 17.64 1.28
CA LYS A 65 -7.12 17.18 0.17
C LYS A 65 -6.10 18.25 -0.22
N LEU A 66 -6.52 19.52 -0.33
CA LEU A 66 -5.63 20.63 -0.63
C LEU A 66 -4.57 20.81 0.47
N LYS A 67 -4.96 20.76 1.76
CA LYS A 67 -4.01 20.83 2.88
C LYS A 67 -3.01 19.67 2.84
N ALA A 68 -3.46 18.45 2.54
CA ALA A 68 -2.57 17.29 2.41
C ALA A 68 -1.52 17.50 1.31
N ALA A 69 -1.93 18.02 0.16
CA ALA A 69 -1.05 18.33 -0.96
C ALA A 69 0.00 19.40 -0.58
N MET A 70 -0.42 20.48 0.10
CA MET A 70 0.51 21.52 0.57
C MET A 70 1.52 20.99 1.59
N ILE A 71 1.08 20.14 2.52
CA ILE A 71 1.97 19.52 3.51
C ILE A 71 2.91 18.53 2.80
N ALA A 72 2.44 17.76 1.84
CA ALA A 72 3.25 16.81 1.08
C ALA A 72 4.40 17.50 0.34
N LEU A 73 4.15 18.66 -0.29
CA LEU A 73 5.20 19.47 -0.91
C LEU A 73 6.25 19.90 0.13
N ARG A 74 5.83 20.44 1.27
CA ARG A 74 6.74 20.84 2.34
C ARG A 74 7.52 19.66 2.93
N LEU A 75 6.91 18.50 3.05
CA LEU A 75 7.60 17.31 3.51
C LEU A 75 8.75 16.95 2.57
N GLU A 76 8.54 17.01 1.26
CA GLU A 76 9.57 16.69 0.28
C GLU A 76 10.64 17.76 0.11
N ASP A 77 10.38 18.99 0.55
CA ASP A 77 11.39 20.03 0.65
C ASP A 77 12.39 19.79 1.82
N HIS A 78 11.94 19.09 2.88
CA HIS A 78 12.71 18.94 4.12
C HIS A 78 13.20 17.52 4.37
N TYR A 79 12.54 16.52 3.81
CA TYR A 79 12.81 15.10 4.05
C TYR A 79 13.03 14.34 2.74
N SER A 80 13.98 13.43 2.74
CA SER A 80 14.21 12.54 1.60
C SER A 80 13.04 11.57 1.40
N LYS A 81 12.87 11.07 0.18
CA LYS A 81 11.91 10.01 -0.15
C LYS A 81 12.01 8.81 0.80
N ALA A 82 13.23 8.42 1.16
CA ALA A 82 13.48 7.30 2.08
C ALA A 82 12.94 7.58 3.50
N GLN A 83 13.07 8.82 3.99
CA GLN A 83 12.54 9.22 5.30
C GLN A 83 11.01 9.28 5.29
N ILE A 84 10.41 9.85 4.25
CA ILE A 84 8.95 9.92 4.08
C ILE A 84 8.35 8.51 3.97
N LEU A 85 8.95 7.62 3.16
CA LEU A 85 8.51 6.23 3.04
C LEU A 85 8.67 5.47 4.36
N SER A 86 9.71 5.76 5.14
CA SER A 86 9.90 5.17 6.47
C SER A 86 8.81 5.66 7.44
N ALA A 87 8.48 6.95 7.44
CA ALA A 87 7.38 7.49 8.24
C ALA A 87 6.05 6.85 7.86
N TYR A 88 5.77 6.69 6.56
CA TYR A 88 4.59 5.99 6.06
C TYR A 88 4.49 4.57 6.60
N LEU A 89 5.56 3.78 6.42
CA LEU A 89 5.64 2.38 6.86
C LEU A 89 5.48 2.21 8.36
N ASN A 90 5.87 3.21 9.15
CA ASN A 90 5.76 3.16 10.61
C ASN A 90 4.38 3.62 11.13
N SER A 91 3.60 4.34 10.31
CA SER A 91 2.34 4.96 10.76
C SER A 91 1.10 4.36 10.12
N THR A 92 1.23 3.67 8.97
CA THR A 92 0.08 3.12 8.23
C THR A 92 -0.59 2.00 9.01
N TYR A 93 -1.92 1.98 8.95
CA TYR A 93 -2.74 0.92 9.54
C TYR A 93 -2.89 -0.26 8.58
N PHE A 94 -2.63 -1.47 9.08
CA PHE A 94 -2.68 -2.72 8.31
C PHE A 94 -3.85 -3.64 8.70
N GLY A 95 -4.72 -3.22 9.59
CA GLY A 95 -5.76 -4.09 10.16
C GLY A 95 -5.34 -4.75 11.47
N GLU A 96 -6.26 -5.48 12.13
CA GLU A 96 -6.04 -6.24 13.37
C GLU A 96 -5.32 -5.44 14.49
N GLY A 97 -5.55 -4.10 14.55
CA GLY A 97 -4.88 -3.22 15.50
C GLY A 97 -3.40 -2.93 15.16
N ALA A 98 -2.89 -3.40 14.03
CA ALA A 98 -1.50 -3.24 13.65
C ALA A 98 -1.23 -1.91 12.95
N TYR A 99 -0.56 -1.00 13.64
CA TYR A 99 -0.02 0.24 13.09
C TYR A 99 1.47 0.08 12.81
N GLY A 100 1.85 0.31 11.57
CA GLY A 100 3.22 0.16 11.09
C GLY A 100 3.59 -1.26 10.66
N ALA A 101 4.58 -1.33 9.77
CA ALA A 101 5.05 -2.57 9.16
C ALA A 101 5.59 -3.59 10.17
N ALA A 102 6.20 -3.12 11.27
CA ALA A 102 6.72 -4.01 12.31
C ALA A 102 5.58 -4.72 13.05
N ALA A 103 4.57 -3.95 13.49
CA ALA A 103 3.40 -4.52 14.14
C ALA A 103 2.63 -5.45 13.19
N ALA A 104 2.45 -5.07 11.93
CA ALA A 104 1.77 -5.88 10.93
C ALA A 104 2.48 -7.23 10.68
N SER A 105 3.81 -7.19 10.49
CA SER A 105 4.61 -8.41 10.29
C SER A 105 4.50 -9.36 11.47
N GLU A 106 4.55 -8.82 12.69
CA GLU A 106 4.40 -9.59 13.93
C GLU A 106 2.98 -10.14 14.09
N THR A 107 1.95 -9.30 13.83
CA THR A 107 0.53 -9.68 14.00
C THR A 107 0.12 -10.79 13.05
N TYR A 108 0.48 -10.66 11.76
CA TYR A 108 0.04 -11.62 10.75
C TYR A 108 0.94 -12.85 10.65
N PHE A 109 2.25 -12.71 10.84
CA PHE A 109 3.23 -13.76 10.55
C PHE A 109 4.14 -14.12 11.73
N GLY A 110 4.21 -13.31 12.79
CA GLY A 110 5.10 -13.53 13.93
C GLY A 110 6.59 -13.34 13.62
N ILE A 111 6.91 -12.50 12.63
CA ILE A 111 8.28 -12.25 12.17
C ILE A 111 8.54 -10.75 12.01
N VAL A 112 9.82 -10.37 12.00
CA VAL A 112 10.25 -9.00 11.74
C VAL A 112 10.17 -8.67 10.23
N PRO A 113 9.95 -7.40 9.84
CA PRO A 113 9.78 -7.00 8.43
C PRO A 113 10.89 -7.41 7.48
N LYS A 114 12.12 -7.51 7.98
CA LYS A 114 13.28 -7.94 7.18
C LYS A 114 13.22 -9.40 6.72
N ARG A 115 12.42 -10.23 7.40
CA ARG A 115 12.25 -11.66 7.11
C ARG A 115 11.05 -11.96 6.23
N LEU A 116 10.24 -10.96 5.89
CA LEU A 116 9.10 -11.14 5.01
C LEU A 116 9.55 -11.67 3.64
N THR A 117 8.92 -12.75 3.23
CA THR A 117 8.98 -13.25 1.85
C THR A 117 8.23 -12.30 0.90
N LEU A 118 8.40 -12.48 -0.40
CA LEU A 118 7.62 -11.72 -1.41
C LEU A 118 6.11 -11.95 -1.24
N ALA A 119 5.70 -13.18 -0.95
CA ALA A 119 4.31 -13.53 -0.74
C ALA A 119 3.71 -12.80 0.48
N GLU A 120 4.42 -12.76 1.60
CA GLU A 120 3.98 -12.08 2.81
C GLU A 120 3.99 -10.55 2.64
N ALA A 121 5.04 -10.00 2.05
CA ALA A 121 5.18 -8.57 1.79
C ALA A 121 4.08 -8.04 0.85
N SER A 122 3.77 -8.78 -0.22
CA SER A 122 2.72 -8.40 -1.16
C SER A 122 1.32 -8.51 -0.55
N LEU A 123 1.08 -9.47 0.37
CA LEU A 123 -0.17 -9.53 1.12
C LEU A 123 -0.31 -8.28 1.99
N LEU A 124 0.70 -7.95 2.83
CA LEU A 124 0.65 -6.77 3.70
C LEU A 124 0.43 -5.48 2.91
N ALA A 125 1.15 -5.29 1.81
CA ALA A 125 0.95 -4.11 0.95
C ALA A 125 -0.49 -4.01 0.43
N GLY A 126 -1.14 -5.15 0.17
CA GLY A 126 -2.53 -5.20 -0.26
C GLY A 126 -3.53 -4.76 0.79
N LEU A 127 -3.23 -4.94 2.09
CA LEU A 127 -4.13 -4.59 3.18
C LEU A 127 -4.35 -3.07 3.31
N ILE A 128 -3.36 -2.27 2.97
CA ILE A 128 -3.34 -0.82 3.24
C ILE A 128 -4.57 -0.10 2.67
N GLN A 129 -5.02 -0.46 1.49
CA GLN A 129 -6.15 0.19 0.82
C GLN A 129 -7.46 0.06 1.59
N ALA A 130 -7.73 -1.13 2.12
CA ALA A 130 -8.96 -1.42 2.87
C ALA A 130 -8.71 -2.60 3.83
N PRO A 131 -8.07 -2.36 4.99
CA PRO A 131 -7.60 -3.43 5.88
C PRO A 131 -8.69 -4.41 6.31
N SER A 132 -9.88 -3.90 6.61
CA SER A 132 -11.01 -4.76 7.01
C SER A 132 -11.60 -5.57 5.85
N ALA A 133 -11.58 -5.03 4.62
CA ALA A 133 -12.12 -5.72 3.44
C ALA A 133 -11.16 -6.80 2.92
N TYR A 134 -9.87 -6.62 3.15
CA TYR A 134 -8.82 -7.54 2.69
C TYR A 134 -8.18 -8.34 3.83
N ASP A 135 -8.79 -8.36 5.01
CA ASP A 135 -8.28 -9.13 6.14
C ASP A 135 -8.16 -10.62 5.77
N PRO A 136 -6.95 -11.21 5.78
CA PRO A 136 -6.75 -12.59 5.38
C PRO A 136 -7.38 -13.60 6.34
N ILE A 137 -7.75 -13.19 7.55
CA ILE A 137 -8.40 -14.01 8.55
C ILE A 137 -9.91 -14.11 8.27
N VAL A 138 -10.53 -13.00 7.87
CA VAL A 138 -11.97 -12.87 7.66
C VAL A 138 -12.36 -13.07 6.21
N ALA A 139 -11.58 -12.48 5.28
CA ALA A 139 -11.86 -12.43 3.85
C ALA A 139 -10.68 -13.01 3.01
N PRO A 140 -10.30 -14.29 3.18
CA PRO A 140 -9.10 -14.87 2.57
C PRO A 140 -9.08 -14.79 1.04
N ARG A 141 -10.24 -14.93 0.39
CA ARG A 141 -10.34 -14.80 -1.08
C ARG A 141 -10.08 -13.38 -1.56
N ALA A 142 -10.64 -12.38 -0.86
CA ALA A 142 -10.43 -10.97 -1.19
C ALA A 142 -8.97 -10.57 -0.94
N ALA A 143 -8.36 -11.03 0.15
CA ALA A 143 -6.95 -10.83 0.47
C ALA A 143 -6.04 -11.38 -0.65
N ARG A 144 -6.29 -12.59 -1.13
CA ARG A 144 -5.52 -13.20 -2.24
C ARG A 144 -5.74 -12.48 -3.56
N ALA A 145 -6.97 -12.08 -3.88
CA ALA A 145 -7.24 -11.29 -5.08
C ALA A 145 -6.48 -9.95 -5.05
N ARG A 146 -6.47 -9.28 -3.89
CA ARG A 146 -5.73 -8.03 -3.70
C ARG A 146 -4.22 -8.24 -3.77
N GLN A 147 -3.68 -9.30 -3.14
CA GLN A 147 -2.28 -9.70 -3.26
C GLN A 147 -1.87 -9.90 -4.73
N ALA A 148 -2.69 -10.57 -5.52
CA ALA A 148 -2.42 -10.74 -6.96
C ALA A 148 -2.36 -9.40 -7.71
N GLN A 149 -3.16 -8.40 -7.32
CA GLN A 149 -3.07 -7.04 -7.89
C GLN A 149 -1.75 -6.37 -7.52
N VAL A 150 -1.31 -6.47 -6.26
CA VAL A 150 0.00 -5.95 -5.80
C VAL A 150 1.13 -6.58 -6.61
N LEU A 151 1.16 -7.91 -6.73
CA LEU A 151 2.18 -8.61 -7.50
C LEU A 151 2.20 -8.19 -8.97
N ARG A 152 1.03 -8.01 -9.60
CA ARG A 152 0.95 -7.47 -10.97
C ARG A 152 1.51 -6.05 -11.07
N SER A 153 1.25 -5.18 -10.08
CA SER A 153 1.84 -3.84 -10.03
C SER A 153 3.36 -3.91 -9.90
N MET A 154 3.89 -4.82 -9.06
CA MET A 154 5.33 -5.00 -8.92
C MET A 154 5.99 -5.49 -10.22
N VAL A 155 5.33 -6.38 -10.98
CA VAL A 155 5.82 -6.81 -12.31
C VAL A 155 5.79 -5.65 -13.31
N ARG A 156 4.71 -4.88 -13.35
CA ARG A 156 4.56 -3.75 -14.27
C ARG A 156 5.61 -2.65 -14.04
N ASN A 157 6.09 -2.53 -12.81
CA ASN A 157 7.10 -1.56 -12.41
C ASN A 157 8.52 -2.17 -12.29
N ASP A 158 8.75 -3.34 -12.87
CA ASP A 158 10.05 -4.01 -12.95
C ASP A 158 10.73 -4.33 -11.61
N TYR A 159 9.96 -4.38 -10.50
CA TYR A 159 10.48 -4.79 -9.20
C TYR A 159 10.70 -6.30 -9.09
N ILE A 160 9.91 -7.09 -9.81
CA ILE A 160 9.97 -8.55 -9.83
C ILE A 160 9.63 -9.09 -11.23
N THR A 161 10.02 -10.34 -11.51
CA THR A 161 9.60 -11.02 -12.74
C THR A 161 8.20 -11.60 -12.62
N ALA A 162 7.55 -11.87 -13.77
CA ALA A 162 6.26 -12.58 -13.80
C ALA A 162 6.35 -13.98 -13.16
N ASN A 163 7.52 -14.63 -13.23
CA ASN A 163 7.75 -15.93 -12.59
C ASN A 163 7.80 -15.80 -11.05
N ASP A 164 8.43 -14.74 -10.54
CA ASP A 164 8.44 -14.46 -9.09
C ASP A 164 7.03 -14.20 -8.57
N ALA A 165 6.23 -13.42 -9.30
CA ALA A 165 4.85 -13.15 -8.96
C ALA A 165 4.01 -14.45 -8.91
N ARG A 166 4.14 -15.34 -9.90
CA ARG A 166 3.44 -16.63 -9.91
C ARG A 166 3.85 -17.51 -8.73
N ARG A 167 5.15 -17.61 -8.44
CA ARG A 167 5.66 -18.38 -7.30
C ARG A 167 5.14 -17.82 -5.98
N ALA A 168 5.17 -16.51 -5.79
CA ALA A 168 4.68 -15.87 -4.58
C ALA A 168 3.17 -16.08 -4.39
N LEU A 169 2.37 -16.00 -5.46
CA LEU A 169 0.93 -16.20 -5.39
C LEU A 169 0.57 -17.67 -5.10
N ALA A 170 1.31 -18.63 -5.65
CA ALA A 170 1.13 -20.05 -5.39
C ALA A 170 1.55 -20.50 -3.98
N GLN A 171 2.40 -19.71 -3.32
CA GLN A 171 2.89 -20.03 -1.98
C GLN A 171 1.75 -19.96 -0.95
N PRO A 172 1.49 -21.04 -0.16
CA PRO A 172 0.60 -20.95 0.98
C PRO A 172 1.22 -20.04 2.04
N LEU A 173 0.40 -19.23 2.72
CA LEU A 173 0.84 -18.34 3.78
C LEU A 173 0.38 -18.88 5.13
N LEU A 174 1.31 -19.10 6.04
CA LEU A 174 1.03 -19.49 7.41
C LEU A 174 0.81 -18.22 8.24
N LEU A 175 -0.43 -17.97 8.62
CA LEU A 175 -0.76 -16.88 9.52
C LEU A 175 -0.51 -17.29 10.98
N ARG A 176 -0.06 -16.36 11.81
CA ARG A 176 0.32 -16.61 13.21
C ARG A 176 -0.75 -17.30 14.06
N ARG A 177 -2.03 -17.11 13.75
CA ARG A 177 -3.17 -17.77 14.43
C ARG A 177 -3.41 -19.22 13.96
N GLY A 178 -2.41 -19.88 13.35
CA GLY A 178 -2.51 -21.25 12.87
C GLY A 178 -3.37 -21.44 11.62
N ARG A 179 -3.83 -20.36 10.99
CA ARG A 179 -4.56 -20.40 9.72
C ARG A 179 -3.61 -20.43 8.55
N VAL A 180 -3.86 -21.32 7.62
CA VAL A 180 -3.14 -21.39 6.33
C VAL A 180 -3.97 -20.71 5.26
N LEU A 181 -3.41 -19.65 4.67
CA LEU A 181 -3.99 -19.03 3.50
C LEU A 181 -3.52 -19.80 2.26
N ALA A 182 -4.40 -20.57 1.66
CA ALA A 182 -4.07 -21.40 0.49
C ALA A 182 -3.53 -20.57 -0.67
N GLY A 183 -2.65 -21.15 -1.49
CA GLY A 183 -2.12 -20.50 -2.69
C GLY A 183 -3.25 -20.09 -3.65
N GLY A 184 -3.10 -18.91 -4.26
CA GLY A 184 -3.99 -18.46 -5.33
C GLY A 184 -3.67 -19.20 -6.63
N ARG A 185 -4.71 -19.47 -7.45
CA ARG A 185 -4.50 -19.89 -8.83
C ARG A 185 -4.14 -18.65 -9.66
N GLY A 186 -3.05 -18.74 -10.40
CA GLY A 186 -2.61 -17.73 -11.34
C GLY A 186 -3.54 -17.58 -12.54
#